data_a1fa63f787e69f85f7aa5ece8e8417c6
#
_entry.id   a1fa63f787e69f85f7aa5ece8e8417c6
#
_cell.length_a   1.000
_cell.length_b   1.000
_cell.length_c   1.000
_cell.angle_alpha   90.00
_cell.angle_beta   90.00
_cell.angle_gamma   90.00
#
_symmetry.space_group_name_H-M   'P 1'
#
loop_
_entity.id
_entity.type
_entity.pdbx_description
1 polymer ?
#
loop_
_entity_poly.entity_id
_entity_poly.type
_entity_poly.pdbx_seq_one_letter_code
_entity_poly.pdbx_strand_id
1 'polypeptide(L)'
;MDAVPVLPLSGSTCLVTGAAGFVGRNLVDALVARGCKVKALDRVAVERHDPAVTPIVADVTHRPDLDRAMQGVDCVFHTAARILLCEFAPREVAESIHAVNIVGTRNVVESAIDAGVKRLVHTSSASVVYGPGTAGGDESLPYSPHEDLYTTSKVASERIVLAANGRGSLLTAALRPGGIYGPGERHQLLRPTLEAIKRGEPVTVIGDGSSRLDYTFIDNLVDAELRAAERLAPGSPVCGQAYFVSDGQPINHGEWSRRLVERMGLSTKVRHVPGKLLEWVGVGMERVYQLRGKPEPKVKRMQVRTCVLDAWYSIDKARRELGYRPLVTTFEGIDRCVVDALALYRTLPSAA
;
A
#
# COMPACT_ATOMS: atom_id res chain seq x y z
N MET A 1 -29.24 -7.66 -11.96
CA MET A 1 -27.84 -8.10 -11.74
C MET A 1 -27.89 -9.12 -10.63
N ASP A 2 -27.48 -10.34 -10.91
CA ASP A 2 -27.40 -11.38 -9.89
C ASP A 2 -26.39 -10.94 -8.83
N ALA A 3 -26.69 -11.27 -7.57
CA ALA A 3 -25.81 -10.87 -6.46
C ALA A 3 -24.45 -11.56 -6.63
N VAL A 4 -23.36 -10.78 -6.50
CA VAL A 4 -22.00 -11.35 -6.55
C VAL A 4 -21.87 -12.40 -5.44
N PRO A 5 -21.49 -13.64 -5.76
CA PRO A 5 -21.38 -14.70 -4.77
C PRO A 5 -20.38 -14.33 -3.67
N VAL A 6 -20.72 -14.64 -2.43
CA VAL A 6 -19.85 -14.40 -1.26
C VAL A 6 -19.46 -15.75 -0.67
N LEU A 7 -18.16 -16.02 -0.64
CA LEU A 7 -17.56 -17.20 -0.03
C LEU A 7 -16.87 -16.80 1.28
N PRO A 8 -17.46 -17.04 2.47
CA PRO A 8 -16.86 -16.65 3.73
C PRO A 8 -15.43 -17.17 3.91
N LEU A 9 -14.59 -16.36 4.56
CA LEU A 9 -13.22 -16.74 4.88
C LEU A 9 -13.12 -17.58 6.18
N SER A 10 -14.15 -17.55 7.02
CA SER A 10 -14.16 -18.30 8.30
C SER A 10 -13.80 -19.77 8.10
N GLY A 11 -12.89 -20.26 8.91
CA GLY A 11 -12.37 -21.63 8.82
C GLY A 11 -11.30 -21.86 7.75
N SER A 12 -11.07 -20.90 6.84
CA SER A 12 -10.03 -20.99 5.81
C SER A 12 -8.63 -20.82 6.39
N THR A 13 -7.65 -21.44 5.73
CA THR A 13 -6.23 -21.16 5.98
C THR A 13 -5.76 -20.07 5.01
N CYS A 14 -5.37 -18.92 5.54
CA CYS A 14 -4.90 -17.77 4.77
C CYS A 14 -3.39 -17.60 4.92
N LEU A 15 -2.69 -17.30 3.82
CA LEU A 15 -1.29 -16.89 3.84
C LEU A 15 -1.21 -15.38 3.62
N VAL A 16 -0.53 -14.65 4.51
CA VAL A 16 -0.22 -13.23 4.36
C VAL A 16 1.28 -13.09 4.16
N THR A 17 1.71 -12.59 2.99
CA THR A 17 3.12 -12.24 2.75
C THR A 17 3.34 -10.78 3.13
N GLY A 18 4.51 -10.45 3.68
CA GLY A 18 4.75 -9.11 4.24
C GLY A 18 4.02 -8.89 5.57
N ALA A 19 3.83 -9.97 6.34
CA ALA A 19 3.02 -10.00 7.55
C ALA A 19 3.55 -9.12 8.70
N ALA A 20 4.85 -8.81 8.72
CA ALA A 20 5.44 -7.88 9.68
C ALA A 20 5.23 -6.40 9.28
N GLY A 21 4.87 -6.13 8.03
CA GLY A 21 4.60 -4.79 7.50
C GLY A 21 3.33 -4.16 8.06
N PHE A 22 3.14 -2.87 7.75
CA PHE A 22 1.97 -2.12 8.25
C PHE A 22 0.64 -2.72 7.79
N VAL A 23 0.48 -3.02 6.50
CA VAL A 23 -0.74 -3.64 5.96
C VAL A 23 -0.85 -5.08 6.45
N GLY A 24 0.23 -5.88 6.32
CA GLY A 24 0.21 -7.30 6.64
C GLY A 24 -0.21 -7.60 8.07
N ARG A 25 0.32 -6.88 9.07
CA ARG A 25 -0.04 -7.11 10.48
C ARG A 25 -1.51 -6.81 10.79
N ASN A 26 -2.08 -5.72 10.21
CA ASN A 26 -3.49 -5.39 10.40
C ASN A 26 -4.40 -6.42 9.71
N LEU A 27 -3.96 -6.95 8.57
CA LEU A 27 -4.68 -7.99 7.85
C LEU A 27 -4.65 -9.33 8.63
N VAL A 28 -3.50 -9.69 9.23
CA VAL A 28 -3.40 -10.87 10.12
C VAL A 28 -4.41 -10.77 11.26
N ASP A 29 -4.46 -9.62 11.95
CA ASP A 29 -5.41 -9.41 13.04
C ASP A 29 -6.87 -9.54 12.58
N ALA A 30 -7.22 -8.95 11.43
CA ALA A 30 -8.56 -9.01 10.89
C ALA A 30 -8.98 -10.42 10.43
N LEU A 31 -8.03 -11.20 9.89
CA LEU A 31 -8.27 -12.60 9.50
C LEU A 31 -8.49 -13.50 10.71
N VAL A 32 -7.70 -13.33 11.77
CA VAL A 32 -7.89 -14.03 13.04
C VAL A 32 -9.25 -13.71 13.64
N ALA A 33 -9.65 -12.44 13.67
CA ALA A 33 -10.95 -12.01 14.15
C ALA A 33 -12.12 -12.61 13.34
N ARG A 34 -11.87 -13.03 12.08
CA ARG A 34 -12.85 -13.74 11.23
C ARG A 34 -12.81 -15.26 11.37
N GLY A 35 -12.01 -15.80 12.30
CA GLY A 35 -11.90 -17.23 12.53
C GLY A 35 -11.08 -17.97 11.49
N CYS A 36 -10.16 -17.30 10.80
CA CYS A 36 -9.20 -17.91 9.89
C CYS A 36 -8.00 -18.47 10.65
N LYS A 37 -7.36 -19.51 10.09
CA LYS A 37 -5.97 -19.87 10.41
C LYS A 37 -5.05 -19.04 9.52
N VAL A 38 -4.04 -18.40 10.10
CA VAL A 38 -3.17 -17.47 9.37
C VAL A 38 -1.72 -17.93 9.37
N LYS A 39 -1.17 -18.13 8.20
CA LYS A 39 0.27 -18.29 7.99
C LYS A 39 0.85 -16.89 7.72
N ALA A 40 1.57 -16.36 8.70
CA ALA A 40 2.13 -15.00 8.65
C ALA A 40 3.58 -15.04 8.14
N LEU A 41 3.78 -14.82 6.84
CA LEU A 41 5.08 -14.93 6.20
C LEU A 41 5.75 -13.56 6.06
N ASP A 42 6.95 -13.43 6.59
CA ASP A 42 7.84 -12.29 6.38
C ASP A 42 9.30 -12.74 6.47
N ARG A 43 10.23 -11.93 5.95
CA ARG A 43 11.67 -12.17 6.12
C ARG A 43 12.18 -11.86 7.52
N VAL A 44 11.39 -11.15 8.32
CA VAL A 44 11.64 -10.93 9.75
C VAL A 44 10.61 -11.70 10.57
N ALA A 45 10.98 -12.08 11.77
CA ALA A 45 10.09 -12.82 12.65
C ALA A 45 8.83 -11.99 12.98
N VAL A 46 7.66 -12.59 12.85
CA VAL A 46 6.39 -12.01 13.27
C VAL A 46 6.11 -12.51 14.69
N GLU A 47 6.28 -11.63 15.66
CA GLU A 47 6.00 -11.95 17.06
C GLU A 47 4.49 -11.92 17.30
N ARG A 48 3.87 -13.08 17.33
CA ARG A 48 2.45 -13.28 17.61
C ARG A 48 2.27 -14.52 18.49
N HIS A 49 1.44 -14.39 19.50
CA HIS A 49 1.13 -15.47 20.45
C HIS A 49 -0.27 -16.06 20.25
N ASP A 50 -1.00 -15.62 19.24
CA ASP A 50 -2.32 -16.15 18.91
C ASP A 50 -2.18 -17.56 18.29
N PRO A 51 -2.86 -18.59 18.83
CA PRO A 51 -2.76 -19.96 18.33
C PRO A 51 -3.28 -20.13 16.89
N ALA A 52 -4.08 -19.21 16.39
CA ALA A 52 -4.53 -19.20 15.00
C ALA A 52 -3.44 -18.69 14.01
N VAL A 53 -2.33 -18.11 14.51
CA VAL A 53 -1.26 -17.57 13.70
C VAL A 53 -0.04 -18.47 13.72
N THR A 54 0.42 -18.89 12.55
CA THR A 54 1.68 -19.61 12.34
C THR A 54 2.69 -18.66 11.71
N PRO A 55 3.68 -18.13 12.46
CA PRO A 55 4.74 -17.31 11.90
C PRO A 55 5.65 -18.15 10.97
N ILE A 56 6.00 -17.57 9.82
CA ILE A 56 6.92 -18.18 8.85
C ILE A 56 7.98 -17.15 8.48
N VAL A 57 9.24 -17.44 8.82
CA VAL A 57 10.38 -16.61 8.40
C VAL A 57 10.84 -17.11 7.03
N ALA A 58 10.56 -16.32 5.99
CA ALA A 58 10.89 -16.67 4.61
C ALA A 58 10.95 -15.42 3.73
N ASP A 59 11.70 -15.48 2.63
CA ASP A 59 11.77 -14.43 1.63
C ASP A 59 10.96 -14.81 0.39
N VAL A 60 10.11 -13.89 -0.10
CA VAL A 60 9.30 -14.11 -1.32
C VAL A 60 10.18 -14.32 -2.57
N THR A 61 11.43 -13.92 -2.53
CA THR A 61 12.39 -14.16 -3.62
C THR A 61 12.89 -15.60 -3.67
N HIS A 62 12.70 -16.38 -2.58
CA HIS A 62 13.15 -17.77 -2.49
C HIS A 62 11.97 -18.73 -2.67
N ARG A 63 11.78 -19.20 -3.90
CA ARG A 63 10.65 -20.04 -4.32
C ARG A 63 10.43 -21.30 -3.43
N PRO A 64 11.44 -22.08 -3.04
CA PRO A 64 11.22 -23.27 -2.22
C PRO A 64 10.60 -23.00 -0.84
N ASP A 65 10.83 -21.82 -0.26
CA ASP A 65 10.18 -21.44 1.00
C ASP A 65 8.69 -21.17 0.80
N LEU A 66 8.34 -20.52 -0.33
CA LEU A 66 6.95 -20.29 -0.70
C LEU A 66 6.21 -21.60 -0.98
N ASP A 67 6.82 -22.53 -1.69
CA ASP A 67 6.21 -23.83 -2.01
C ASP A 67 5.84 -24.59 -0.72
N ARG A 68 6.70 -24.53 0.33
CA ARG A 68 6.38 -25.09 1.64
C ARG A 68 5.28 -24.31 2.37
N ALA A 69 5.34 -22.98 2.32
CA ALA A 69 4.37 -22.12 3.00
C ALA A 69 2.96 -22.24 2.41
N MET A 70 2.84 -22.48 1.09
CA MET A 70 1.57 -22.58 0.36
C MET A 70 0.79 -23.89 0.64
N GLN A 71 1.41 -24.91 1.24
CA GLN A 71 0.72 -26.18 1.50
C GLN A 71 -0.52 -25.99 2.37
N GLY A 72 -1.69 -26.43 1.88
CA GLY A 72 -2.97 -26.33 2.58
C GLY A 72 -3.50 -24.91 2.75
N VAL A 73 -3.07 -23.96 1.92
CA VAL A 73 -3.56 -22.58 1.88
C VAL A 73 -4.77 -22.47 0.95
N ASP A 74 -5.85 -21.85 1.42
CA ASP A 74 -7.05 -21.58 0.64
C ASP A 74 -7.01 -20.20 -0.04
N CYS A 75 -6.42 -19.21 0.64
CA CYS A 75 -6.38 -17.83 0.19
C CYS A 75 -5.04 -17.17 0.49
N VAL A 76 -4.48 -16.46 -0.47
CA VAL A 76 -3.24 -15.68 -0.32
C VAL A 76 -3.56 -14.18 -0.35
N PHE A 77 -3.02 -13.45 0.62
CA PHE A 77 -2.97 -11.99 0.61
C PHE A 77 -1.51 -11.57 0.40
N HIS A 78 -1.23 -11.03 -0.78
CA HIS A 78 0.12 -10.66 -1.16
C HIS A 78 0.36 -9.17 -0.95
N THR A 79 0.90 -8.83 0.24
CA THR A 79 1.20 -7.45 0.64
C THR A 79 2.70 -7.13 0.64
N ALA A 80 3.56 -8.14 0.49
CA ALA A 80 5.01 -7.96 0.48
C ALA A 80 5.44 -7.07 -0.68
N ALA A 81 6.08 -5.94 -0.37
CA ALA A 81 6.66 -5.04 -1.36
C ALA A 81 7.79 -4.21 -0.74
N ARG A 82 8.75 -3.82 -1.57
CA ARG A 82 9.74 -2.79 -1.25
C ARG A 82 9.35 -1.48 -1.90
N ILE A 83 9.23 -0.41 -1.08
CA ILE A 83 8.75 0.90 -1.53
C ILE A 83 9.92 1.88 -1.59
N LEU A 84 10.19 2.43 -2.76
CA LEU A 84 11.12 3.54 -2.97
C LEU A 84 10.69 4.35 -4.19
N LEU A 85 10.17 5.54 -3.99
CA LEU A 85 9.68 6.45 -5.03
C LEU A 85 10.83 7.26 -5.67
N CYS A 86 11.92 6.58 -6.11
CA CYS A 86 13.05 7.18 -6.80
C CYS A 86 13.08 6.73 -8.25
N GLU A 87 13.41 7.64 -9.16
CA GLU A 87 13.80 7.32 -10.54
C GLU A 87 15.26 6.83 -10.59
N PHE A 88 16.11 7.41 -9.76
CA PHE A 88 17.54 7.10 -9.72
C PHE A 88 17.95 6.58 -8.35
N ALA A 89 18.47 5.36 -8.31
CA ALA A 89 18.97 4.71 -7.10
C ALA A 89 20.20 3.86 -7.43
N PRO A 90 21.01 3.47 -6.43
CA PRO A 90 22.08 2.50 -6.62
C PRO A 90 21.55 1.21 -7.26
N ARG A 91 22.42 0.56 -8.05
CA ARG A 91 22.05 -0.66 -8.79
C ARG A 91 21.51 -1.75 -7.87
N GLU A 92 22.15 -1.99 -6.73
CA GLU A 92 21.73 -3.02 -5.76
C GLU A 92 20.34 -2.73 -5.18
N VAL A 93 20.00 -1.45 -5.01
CA VAL A 93 18.68 -1.02 -4.55
C VAL A 93 17.63 -1.30 -5.61
N ALA A 94 17.90 -0.94 -6.87
CA ALA A 94 17.01 -1.20 -7.99
C ALA A 94 16.80 -2.71 -8.21
N GLU A 95 17.87 -3.50 -8.18
CA GLU A 95 17.83 -4.97 -8.27
C GLU A 95 17.00 -5.58 -7.12
N SER A 96 17.15 -5.06 -5.91
CA SER A 96 16.36 -5.53 -4.77
C SER A 96 14.87 -5.21 -4.89
N ILE A 97 14.50 -4.04 -5.44
CA ILE A 97 13.09 -3.71 -5.72
C ILE A 97 12.53 -4.66 -6.77
N HIS A 98 13.27 -4.87 -7.85
CA HIS A 98 12.90 -5.83 -8.89
C HIS A 98 12.73 -7.25 -8.32
N ALA A 99 13.70 -7.72 -7.54
CA ALA A 99 13.66 -9.04 -6.93
C ALA A 99 12.42 -9.24 -6.04
N VAL A 100 12.14 -8.30 -5.12
CA VAL A 100 11.01 -8.43 -4.19
C VAL A 100 9.68 -8.23 -4.93
N ASN A 101 9.53 -7.13 -5.68
CA ASN A 101 8.22 -6.74 -6.19
C ASN A 101 7.82 -7.51 -7.47
N ILE A 102 8.78 -7.92 -8.31
CA ILE A 102 8.46 -8.60 -9.57
C ILE A 102 8.74 -10.10 -9.47
N VAL A 103 9.98 -10.49 -9.13
CA VAL A 103 10.32 -11.93 -9.03
C VAL A 103 9.58 -12.55 -7.86
N GLY A 104 9.53 -11.88 -6.71
CA GLY A 104 8.78 -12.33 -5.53
C GLY A 104 7.29 -12.52 -5.82
N THR A 105 6.65 -11.56 -6.50
CA THR A 105 5.24 -11.70 -6.91
C THR A 105 5.03 -12.88 -7.85
N ARG A 106 5.94 -13.08 -8.82
CA ARG A 106 5.89 -14.25 -9.71
C ARG A 106 6.00 -15.56 -8.92
N ASN A 107 6.94 -15.63 -7.99
CA ASN A 107 7.11 -16.81 -7.14
C ASN A 107 5.85 -17.09 -6.32
N VAL A 108 5.25 -16.06 -5.70
CA VAL A 108 3.99 -16.21 -4.94
C VAL A 108 2.87 -16.76 -5.82
N VAL A 109 2.70 -16.22 -7.02
CA VAL A 109 1.68 -16.68 -7.97
C VAL A 109 1.90 -18.12 -8.40
N GLU A 110 3.12 -18.46 -8.84
CA GLU A 110 3.42 -19.82 -9.31
C GLU A 110 3.32 -20.84 -8.17
N SER A 111 3.82 -20.52 -6.96
CA SER A 111 3.65 -21.40 -5.78
C SER A 111 2.18 -21.58 -5.41
N ALA A 112 1.36 -20.53 -5.54
CA ALA A 112 -0.07 -20.63 -5.27
C ALA A 112 -0.78 -21.55 -6.29
N ILE A 113 -0.41 -21.46 -7.58
CA ILE A 113 -0.95 -22.34 -8.62
C ILE A 113 -0.56 -23.80 -8.36
N ASP A 114 0.72 -24.05 -8.11
CA ASP A 114 1.24 -25.42 -7.89
C ASP A 114 0.64 -26.08 -6.64
N ALA A 115 0.38 -25.28 -5.59
CA ALA A 115 -0.27 -25.75 -4.36
C ALA A 115 -1.80 -25.86 -4.47
N GLY A 116 -2.40 -25.46 -5.59
CA GLY A 116 -3.84 -25.51 -5.80
C GLY A 116 -4.64 -24.51 -5.00
N VAL A 117 -4.01 -23.36 -4.61
CA VAL A 117 -4.67 -22.23 -3.95
C VAL A 117 -5.83 -21.73 -4.79
N LYS A 118 -6.94 -21.35 -4.15
CA LYS A 118 -8.16 -20.92 -4.85
C LYS A 118 -8.21 -19.41 -5.06
N ARG A 119 -7.69 -18.60 -4.15
CA ARG A 119 -7.88 -17.15 -4.13
C ARG A 119 -6.57 -16.43 -3.84
N LEU A 120 -6.29 -15.35 -4.58
CA LEU A 120 -5.17 -14.47 -4.32
C LEU A 120 -5.60 -13.02 -4.46
N VAL A 121 -5.45 -12.23 -3.39
CA VAL A 121 -5.63 -10.78 -3.39
C VAL A 121 -4.26 -10.11 -3.30
N HIS A 122 -4.01 -9.18 -4.22
CA HIS A 122 -2.76 -8.43 -4.29
C HIS A 122 -2.97 -6.98 -3.86
N THR A 123 -2.22 -6.52 -2.86
CA THR A 123 -2.11 -5.10 -2.55
C THR A 123 -1.25 -4.42 -3.61
N SER A 124 -1.89 -3.85 -4.62
CA SER A 124 -1.27 -3.04 -5.66
C SER A 124 -1.02 -1.60 -5.15
N SER A 125 -1.20 -0.60 -5.99
CA SER A 125 -1.08 0.82 -5.62
C SER A 125 -1.80 1.69 -6.65
N ALA A 126 -2.39 2.81 -6.23
CA ALA A 126 -2.91 3.82 -7.16
C ALA A 126 -1.80 4.42 -8.04
N SER A 127 -0.53 4.33 -7.63
CA SER A 127 0.61 4.81 -8.43
C SER A 127 0.70 4.14 -9.81
N VAL A 128 0.12 2.94 -9.99
CA VAL A 128 0.17 2.21 -11.27
C VAL A 128 -0.51 2.96 -12.43
N VAL A 129 -1.31 3.98 -12.13
CA VAL A 129 -1.99 4.81 -13.14
C VAL A 129 -1.68 6.31 -12.99
N TYR A 130 -0.70 6.70 -12.17
CA TYR A 130 -0.35 8.11 -12.03
C TYR A 130 0.03 8.74 -13.36
N GLY A 131 -0.58 9.89 -13.64
CA GLY A 131 -0.34 10.63 -14.88
C GLY A 131 -1.32 11.79 -15.06
N PRO A 132 -1.27 12.47 -16.20
CA PRO A 132 -2.26 13.50 -16.55
C PRO A 132 -3.68 12.89 -16.63
N GLY A 133 -4.68 13.61 -16.11
CA GLY A 133 -6.09 13.21 -16.20
C GLY A 133 -6.53 12.16 -15.16
N THR A 134 -5.78 11.97 -14.08
CA THR A 134 -6.13 11.02 -13.02
C THR A 134 -7.26 11.47 -12.11
N ALA A 135 -7.57 12.76 -12.06
CA ALA A 135 -8.62 13.30 -11.20
C ALA A 135 -10.01 12.72 -11.52
N GLY A 136 -10.57 11.95 -10.59
CA GLY A 136 -11.86 11.27 -10.72
C GLY A 136 -11.87 10.10 -11.71
N GLY A 137 -10.70 9.67 -12.17
CA GLY A 137 -10.59 8.54 -13.09
C GLY A 137 -10.96 7.22 -12.44
N ASP A 138 -11.21 6.22 -13.26
CA ASP A 138 -11.55 4.87 -12.83
C ASP A 138 -10.51 3.83 -13.30
N GLU A 139 -10.80 2.56 -13.13
CA GLU A 139 -9.90 1.46 -13.47
C GLU A 139 -9.60 1.30 -14.97
N SER A 140 -10.27 2.05 -15.84
CA SER A 140 -9.98 2.10 -17.30
C SER A 140 -8.77 2.99 -17.65
N LEU A 141 -8.27 3.79 -16.68
CA LEU A 141 -7.06 4.58 -16.86
C LEU A 141 -5.89 3.72 -17.33
N PRO A 142 -5.07 4.20 -18.28
CA PRO A 142 -3.88 3.48 -18.71
C PRO A 142 -2.86 3.39 -17.58
N TYR A 143 -2.00 2.39 -17.64
CA TYR A 143 -0.86 2.33 -16.74
C TYR A 143 0.04 3.56 -16.88
N SER A 144 0.60 3.95 -15.74
CA SER A 144 1.45 5.12 -15.61
C SER A 144 2.63 5.08 -16.60
N PRO A 145 2.92 6.20 -17.28
CA PRO A 145 4.12 6.35 -18.09
C PRO A 145 5.37 6.67 -17.25
N HIS A 146 5.25 6.81 -15.94
CA HIS A 146 6.38 7.14 -15.07
C HIS A 146 7.32 5.95 -14.90
N GLU A 147 8.63 6.24 -14.88
CA GLU A 147 9.70 5.24 -14.85
C GLU A 147 10.36 5.11 -13.46
N ASP A 148 9.74 5.64 -12.40
CA ASP A 148 10.26 5.40 -11.07
C ASP A 148 10.20 3.90 -10.71
N LEU A 149 11.17 3.46 -9.91
CA LEU A 149 11.38 2.05 -9.61
C LEU A 149 10.17 1.39 -8.95
N TYR A 150 9.47 2.13 -8.09
CA TYR A 150 8.30 1.59 -7.38
C TYR A 150 7.10 1.43 -8.32
N THR A 151 6.71 2.50 -9.00
CA THR A 151 5.56 2.48 -9.92
C THR A 151 5.74 1.41 -11.00
N THR A 152 6.92 1.38 -11.64
CA THR A 152 7.23 0.38 -12.66
C THR A 152 7.12 -1.05 -12.12
N SER A 153 7.65 -1.30 -10.91
CA SER A 153 7.57 -2.62 -10.30
C SER A 153 6.15 -3.01 -9.89
N LYS A 154 5.32 -2.05 -9.44
CA LYS A 154 3.91 -2.29 -9.09
C LYS A 154 3.05 -2.55 -10.32
N VAL A 155 3.28 -1.86 -11.44
CA VAL A 155 2.65 -2.16 -12.74
C VAL A 155 2.98 -3.59 -13.16
N ALA A 156 4.25 -3.99 -13.09
CA ALA A 156 4.66 -5.34 -13.46
C ALA A 156 4.03 -6.41 -12.56
N SER A 157 4.04 -6.19 -11.23
CA SER A 157 3.45 -7.15 -10.26
C SER A 157 1.94 -7.28 -10.43
N GLU A 158 1.22 -6.19 -10.64
CA GLU A 158 -0.22 -6.21 -10.87
C GLU A 158 -0.56 -7.01 -12.15
N ARG A 159 0.18 -6.75 -13.24
CA ARG A 159 0.01 -7.52 -14.50
C ARG A 159 0.25 -9.01 -14.29
N ILE A 160 1.27 -9.41 -13.53
CA ILE A 160 1.54 -10.82 -13.21
C ILE A 160 0.35 -11.45 -12.49
N VAL A 161 -0.18 -10.77 -11.47
CA VAL A 161 -1.31 -11.30 -10.68
C VAL A 161 -2.59 -11.38 -11.50
N LEU A 162 -2.95 -10.33 -12.24
CA LEU A 162 -4.18 -10.32 -13.03
C LEU A 162 -4.12 -11.32 -14.19
N ALA A 163 -2.96 -11.51 -14.83
CA ALA A 163 -2.76 -12.51 -15.88
C ALA A 163 -2.80 -13.95 -15.36
N ALA A 164 -2.65 -14.16 -14.06
CA ALA A 164 -2.73 -15.48 -13.44
C ALA A 164 -4.17 -15.93 -13.15
N ASN A 165 -5.14 -15.03 -13.28
CA ASN A 165 -6.54 -15.36 -13.05
C ASN A 165 -7.00 -16.51 -13.97
N GLY A 166 -7.56 -17.57 -13.38
CA GLY A 166 -8.02 -18.74 -14.09
C GLY A 166 -6.92 -19.75 -14.44
N ARG A 167 -5.64 -19.52 -14.06
CA ARG A 167 -4.59 -20.53 -14.21
C ARG A 167 -4.73 -21.58 -13.10
N GLY A 168 -4.88 -22.83 -13.49
CA GLY A 168 -5.26 -23.89 -12.55
C GLY A 168 -6.60 -23.56 -11.89
N SER A 169 -6.62 -23.51 -10.55
CA SER A 169 -7.81 -23.13 -9.78
C SER A 169 -7.74 -21.70 -9.22
N LEU A 170 -6.70 -20.93 -9.56
CA LEU A 170 -6.42 -19.64 -8.93
C LEU A 170 -7.30 -18.52 -9.50
N LEU A 171 -8.05 -17.85 -8.63
CA LEU A 171 -8.79 -16.64 -8.93
C LEU A 171 -8.08 -15.46 -8.27
N THR A 172 -7.93 -14.34 -8.99
CA THR A 172 -7.11 -13.21 -8.50
C THR A 172 -7.86 -11.90 -8.56
N ALA A 173 -7.50 -10.97 -7.64
CA ALA A 173 -7.88 -9.56 -7.71
C ALA A 173 -6.72 -8.69 -7.22
N ALA A 174 -6.67 -7.44 -7.68
CA ALA A 174 -5.70 -6.45 -7.24
C ALA A 174 -6.42 -5.24 -6.64
N LEU A 175 -5.93 -4.72 -5.52
CA LEU A 175 -6.44 -3.49 -4.93
C LEU A 175 -5.42 -2.36 -5.10
N ARG A 176 -5.88 -1.20 -5.52
CA ARG A 176 -5.09 0.01 -5.78
C ARG A 176 -5.36 1.06 -4.70
N PRO A 177 -4.79 0.92 -3.49
CA PRO A 177 -4.93 1.93 -2.46
C PRO A 177 -4.18 3.22 -2.81
N GLY A 178 -4.67 4.35 -2.31
CA GLY A 178 -3.95 5.61 -2.24
C GLY A 178 -2.87 5.60 -1.16
N GLY A 179 -2.53 6.76 -0.62
CA GLY A 179 -1.59 6.85 0.51
C GLY A 179 -2.13 6.14 1.76
N ILE A 180 -1.57 4.99 2.11
CA ILE A 180 -2.05 4.18 3.23
C ILE A 180 -1.60 4.79 4.55
N TYR A 181 -2.53 5.00 5.50
CA TYR A 181 -2.25 5.57 6.80
C TYR A 181 -3.13 4.95 7.91
N GLY A 182 -2.76 5.22 9.15
CA GLY A 182 -3.48 4.73 10.33
C GLY A 182 -2.55 4.62 11.55
N PRO A 183 -3.08 4.27 12.73
CA PRO A 183 -2.27 4.03 13.91
C PRO A 183 -1.20 2.97 13.67
N GLY A 184 0.05 3.30 14.03
CA GLY A 184 1.19 2.39 13.82
C GLY A 184 1.87 2.52 12.46
N GLU A 185 1.44 3.41 11.56
CA GLU A 185 2.23 3.76 10.39
C GLU A 185 3.52 4.49 10.81
N ARG A 186 4.69 4.06 10.30
CA ARG A 186 6.00 4.56 10.77
C ARG A 186 6.93 5.01 9.66
N HIS A 187 6.51 4.95 8.39
CA HIS A 187 7.46 5.08 7.28
C HIS A 187 7.12 6.16 6.26
N GLN A 188 5.83 6.39 5.95
CA GLN A 188 5.45 7.18 4.80
C GLN A 188 4.83 8.54 5.11
N LEU A 189 3.90 8.61 6.04
CA LEU A 189 3.11 9.81 6.31
C LEU A 189 3.29 10.34 7.75
N LEU A 190 3.01 9.52 8.75
CA LEU A 190 3.02 9.97 10.15
C LEU A 190 4.41 10.36 10.61
N ARG A 191 5.36 9.45 10.54
CA ARG A 191 6.70 9.69 11.09
C ARG A 191 7.43 10.84 10.40
N PRO A 192 7.52 10.95 9.06
CA PRO A 192 8.19 12.08 8.42
C PRO A 192 7.56 13.42 8.76
N THR A 193 6.22 13.49 8.84
CA THR A 193 5.50 14.70 9.25
C THR A 193 5.87 15.10 10.70
N LEU A 194 5.83 14.14 11.62
CA LEU A 194 6.13 14.39 13.03
C LEU A 194 7.60 14.77 13.28
N GLU A 195 8.53 14.14 12.56
CA GLU A 195 9.96 14.49 12.61
C GLU A 195 10.21 15.93 12.14
N ALA A 196 9.53 16.36 11.05
CA ALA A 196 9.62 17.74 10.58
C ALA A 196 9.10 18.74 11.63
N ILE A 197 7.92 18.46 12.20
CA ILE A 197 7.34 19.31 13.27
C ILE A 197 8.22 19.35 14.52
N LYS A 198 8.81 18.19 14.89
CA LYS A 198 9.72 18.13 16.06
C LYS A 198 10.99 18.97 15.88
N ARG A 199 11.45 19.14 14.63
CA ARG A 199 12.55 20.03 14.27
C ARG A 199 12.13 21.50 14.14
N GLY A 200 10.85 21.84 14.38
CA GLY A 200 10.33 23.20 14.20
C GLY A 200 10.16 23.60 12.74
N GLU A 201 10.18 22.64 11.82
CA GLU A 201 9.98 22.89 10.40
C GLU A 201 8.49 23.16 10.11
N PRO A 202 8.17 24.09 9.19
CA PRO A 202 6.79 24.33 8.80
C PRO A 202 6.24 23.14 8.00
N VAL A 203 4.93 22.92 8.07
CA VAL A 203 4.24 22.06 7.12
C VAL A 203 4.45 22.62 5.71
N THR A 204 5.03 21.82 4.84
CA THR A 204 5.33 22.22 3.48
C THR A 204 4.20 21.81 2.55
N VAL A 205 3.56 22.80 1.92
CA VAL A 205 2.61 22.63 0.83
C VAL A 205 3.37 22.76 -0.49
N ILE A 206 3.34 21.73 -1.31
CA ILE A 206 4.00 21.75 -2.62
C ILE A 206 3.01 22.29 -3.64
N GLY A 207 3.42 23.32 -4.40
CA GLY A 207 2.55 24.04 -5.32
C GLY A 207 1.67 25.06 -4.61
N ASP A 208 0.50 25.31 -5.18
CA ASP A 208 -0.52 26.25 -4.66
C ASP A 208 -1.43 25.63 -3.58
N GLY A 209 -1.34 24.32 -3.37
CA GLY A 209 -2.16 23.57 -2.42
C GLY A 209 -3.54 23.16 -2.96
N SER A 210 -3.81 23.35 -4.25
CA SER A 210 -5.08 22.96 -4.86
C SER A 210 -5.19 21.47 -5.18
N SER A 211 -4.04 20.78 -5.35
CA SER A 211 -4.02 19.37 -5.70
C SER A 211 -4.61 18.49 -4.59
N ARG A 212 -5.37 17.48 -5.00
CA ARG A 212 -6.02 16.51 -4.11
C ARG A 212 -5.49 15.11 -4.35
N LEU A 213 -5.32 14.38 -3.27
CA LEU A 213 -4.84 13.01 -3.26
C LEU A 213 -5.84 12.13 -2.54
N ASP A 214 -5.94 10.89 -2.99
CA ASP A 214 -6.63 9.87 -2.22
C ASP A 214 -5.72 9.30 -1.12
N TYR A 215 -6.32 9.14 0.04
CA TYR A 215 -5.77 8.41 1.15
C TYR A 215 -6.61 7.18 1.45
N THR A 216 -6.00 6.18 2.05
CA THR A 216 -6.67 4.94 2.42
C THR A 216 -6.35 4.61 3.88
N PHE A 217 -7.31 4.80 4.76
CA PHE A 217 -7.18 4.38 6.16
C PHE A 217 -7.02 2.87 6.22
N ILE A 218 -6.18 2.39 7.13
CA ILE A 218 -5.80 0.98 7.17
C ILE A 218 -7.00 0.04 7.29
N ASP A 219 -8.01 0.37 8.11
CA ASP A 219 -9.20 -0.48 8.27
C ASP A 219 -10.02 -0.54 6.96
N ASN A 220 -10.05 0.55 6.19
CA ASN A 220 -10.70 0.61 4.88
C ASN A 220 -10.03 -0.32 3.87
N LEU A 221 -8.69 -0.34 3.86
CA LEU A 221 -7.94 -1.24 2.97
C LEU A 221 -8.16 -2.70 3.37
N VAL A 222 -8.03 -3.01 4.65
CA VAL A 222 -8.22 -4.37 5.17
C VAL A 222 -9.63 -4.88 4.86
N ASP A 223 -10.67 -4.07 5.08
CA ASP A 223 -12.05 -4.45 4.74
C ASP A 223 -12.20 -4.72 3.23
N ALA A 224 -11.61 -3.88 2.38
CA ALA A 224 -11.64 -4.08 0.94
C ALA A 224 -10.94 -5.38 0.50
N GLU A 225 -9.78 -5.69 1.08
CA GLU A 225 -9.03 -6.94 0.78
C GLU A 225 -9.83 -8.17 1.18
N LEU A 226 -10.45 -8.16 2.35
CA LEU A 226 -11.28 -9.27 2.81
C LEU A 226 -12.53 -9.44 1.93
N ARG A 227 -13.20 -8.34 1.55
CA ARG A 227 -14.33 -8.36 0.62
C ARG A 227 -13.95 -8.88 -0.75
N ALA A 228 -12.80 -8.48 -1.28
CA ALA A 228 -12.29 -9.00 -2.54
C ALA A 228 -12.09 -10.52 -2.46
N ALA A 229 -11.41 -11.01 -1.42
CA ALA A 229 -11.19 -12.43 -1.22
C ALA A 229 -12.49 -13.24 -1.09
N GLU A 230 -13.48 -12.70 -0.36
CA GLU A 230 -14.79 -13.33 -0.19
C GLU A 230 -15.62 -13.40 -1.48
N ARG A 231 -15.30 -12.57 -2.48
CA ARG A 231 -16.00 -12.50 -3.77
C ARG A 231 -15.26 -13.18 -4.92
N LEU A 232 -14.04 -13.65 -4.69
CA LEU A 232 -13.31 -14.48 -5.65
C LEU A 232 -13.93 -15.88 -5.70
N ALA A 233 -14.91 -16.05 -6.60
CA ALA A 233 -15.62 -17.29 -6.86
C ALA A 233 -15.71 -17.52 -8.37
N PRO A 234 -15.84 -18.77 -8.84
CA PRO A 234 -16.05 -19.04 -10.27
C PRO A 234 -17.25 -18.26 -10.83
N GLY A 235 -17.04 -17.56 -11.95
CA GLY A 235 -18.07 -16.72 -12.59
C GLY A 235 -18.29 -15.34 -11.94
N SER A 236 -17.59 -15.02 -10.85
CA SER A 236 -17.67 -13.70 -10.24
C SER A 236 -17.02 -12.63 -11.13
N PRO A 237 -17.65 -11.44 -11.26
CA PRO A 237 -17.05 -10.32 -12.00
C PRO A 237 -15.78 -9.79 -11.35
N VAL A 238 -15.47 -10.17 -10.10
CA VAL A 238 -14.28 -9.76 -9.37
C VAL A 238 -13.02 -10.43 -9.88
N CYS A 239 -13.15 -11.58 -10.52
CA CYS A 239 -12.02 -12.39 -10.97
C CYS A 239 -11.21 -11.68 -12.06
N GLY A 240 -9.92 -11.53 -11.83
CA GLY A 240 -8.99 -10.88 -12.76
C GLY A 240 -9.11 -9.35 -12.81
N GLN A 241 -9.75 -8.73 -11.83
CA GLN A 241 -10.01 -7.28 -11.81
C GLN A 241 -9.12 -6.52 -10.83
N ALA A 242 -8.90 -5.24 -11.15
CA ALA A 242 -8.32 -4.26 -10.24
C ALA A 242 -9.42 -3.33 -9.69
N TYR A 243 -9.18 -2.78 -8.49
CA TYR A 243 -10.11 -1.87 -7.80
C TYR A 243 -9.38 -0.75 -7.10
N PHE A 244 -9.80 0.50 -7.32
CA PHE A 244 -9.38 1.59 -6.45
C PHE A 244 -10.04 1.49 -5.09
N VAL A 245 -9.24 1.74 -4.06
CA VAL A 245 -9.67 1.73 -2.65
C VAL A 245 -9.16 3.00 -1.98
N SER A 246 -10.09 3.84 -1.53
CA SER A 246 -9.77 5.06 -0.78
C SER A 246 -10.86 5.38 0.24
N ASP A 247 -10.60 6.37 1.08
CA ASP A 247 -11.57 6.87 2.06
C ASP A 247 -12.73 7.65 1.39
N GLY A 248 -12.65 7.88 0.07
CA GLY A 248 -13.66 8.59 -0.71
C GLY A 248 -13.73 10.10 -0.46
N GLN A 249 -12.72 10.67 0.19
CA GLN A 249 -12.60 12.10 0.50
C GLN A 249 -11.18 12.58 0.15
N PRO A 250 -10.93 12.93 -1.12
CA PRO A 250 -9.62 13.42 -1.54
C PRO A 250 -9.27 14.73 -0.83
N ILE A 251 -8.04 14.85 -0.35
CA ILE A 251 -7.54 15.99 0.41
C ILE A 251 -6.13 16.38 -0.04
N ASN A 252 -5.76 17.65 0.09
CA ASN A 252 -4.38 18.08 -0.12
C ASN A 252 -3.46 17.52 0.97
N HIS A 253 -2.23 17.12 0.59
CA HIS A 253 -1.26 16.56 1.53
C HIS A 253 -0.88 17.54 2.66
N GLY A 254 -0.72 18.81 2.34
CA GLY A 254 -0.43 19.84 3.35
C GLY A 254 -1.59 20.03 4.33
N GLU A 255 -2.82 20.00 3.84
CA GLU A 255 -4.01 20.07 4.69
C GLU A 255 -4.14 18.84 5.59
N TRP A 256 -3.89 17.63 5.05
CA TRP A 256 -3.84 16.41 5.84
C TRP A 256 -2.84 16.52 7.01
N SER A 257 -1.61 16.96 6.70
CA SER A 257 -0.56 17.14 7.70
C SER A 257 -0.90 18.23 8.73
N ARG A 258 -1.41 19.39 8.27
CA ARG A 258 -1.84 20.49 9.13
C ARG A 258 -2.92 20.05 10.11
N ARG A 259 -3.95 19.36 9.60
CA ARG A 259 -5.05 18.86 10.43
C ARG A 259 -4.55 17.90 11.52
N LEU A 260 -3.67 16.96 11.18
CA LEU A 260 -3.09 16.06 12.18
C LEU A 260 -2.39 16.83 13.30
N VAL A 261 -1.53 17.79 12.94
CA VAL A 261 -0.77 18.60 13.89
C VAL A 261 -1.69 19.42 14.80
N GLU A 262 -2.72 20.05 14.23
CA GLU A 262 -3.73 20.81 15.01
C GLU A 262 -4.52 19.90 15.95
N ARG A 263 -4.91 18.71 15.51
CA ARG A 263 -5.63 17.73 16.35
C ARG A 263 -4.76 17.17 17.48
N MET A 264 -3.43 17.19 17.31
CA MET A 264 -2.47 16.89 18.38
C MET A 264 -2.31 18.03 19.40
N GLY A 265 -2.96 19.17 19.20
CA GLY A 265 -2.81 20.36 20.04
C GLY A 265 -1.49 21.12 19.81
N LEU A 266 -0.82 20.86 18.68
CA LEU A 266 0.41 21.54 18.29
C LEU A 266 0.13 22.66 17.29
N SER A 267 0.96 23.71 17.31
CA SER A 267 0.92 24.77 16.30
C SER A 267 2.02 24.56 15.26
N THR A 268 1.73 24.86 14.01
CA THR A 268 2.74 24.84 12.94
C THR A 268 2.51 25.98 11.96
N LYS A 269 3.61 26.44 11.36
CA LYS A 269 3.55 27.35 10.22
C LYS A 269 3.35 26.54 8.95
N VAL A 270 2.74 27.15 7.96
CA VAL A 270 2.61 26.58 6.60
C VAL A 270 3.55 27.33 5.66
N ARG A 271 4.26 26.60 4.83
CA ARG A 271 5.13 27.15 3.79
C ARG A 271 4.76 26.56 2.44
N HIS A 272 4.52 27.41 1.46
CA HIS A 272 4.35 27.00 0.06
C HIS A 272 5.70 26.96 -0.66
N VAL A 273 5.93 25.91 -1.42
CA VAL A 273 7.16 25.73 -2.21
C VAL A 273 6.79 25.36 -3.64
N PRO A 274 7.34 26.05 -4.65
CA PRO A 274 7.06 25.73 -6.05
C PRO A 274 7.44 24.30 -6.39
N GLY A 275 6.50 23.52 -6.93
CA GLY A 275 6.71 22.09 -7.24
C GLY A 275 7.86 21.86 -8.22
N LYS A 276 7.95 22.66 -9.30
CA LYS A 276 9.04 22.58 -10.28
C LYS A 276 10.44 22.71 -9.65
N LEU A 277 10.60 23.62 -8.68
CA LEU A 277 11.86 23.80 -7.97
C LEU A 277 12.22 22.54 -7.18
N LEU A 278 11.25 21.99 -6.43
CA LEU A 278 11.48 20.76 -5.65
C LEU A 278 11.71 19.54 -6.55
N GLU A 279 11.09 19.46 -7.72
CA GLU A 279 11.39 18.39 -8.68
C GLU A 279 12.87 18.38 -9.08
N TRP A 280 13.43 19.56 -9.44
CA TRP A 280 14.85 19.67 -9.77
C TRP A 280 15.77 19.32 -8.59
N VAL A 281 15.41 19.77 -7.38
CA VAL A 281 16.14 19.39 -6.16
C VAL A 281 16.08 17.87 -5.98
N GLY A 282 14.91 17.26 -6.15
CA GLY A 282 14.71 15.81 -6.08
C GLY A 282 15.59 15.07 -7.06
N VAL A 283 15.62 15.47 -8.33
CA VAL A 283 16.51 14.88 -9.36
C VAL A 283 17.97 14.93 -8.93
N GLY A 284 18.44 16.11 -8.47
CA GLY A 284 19.81 16.28 -7.99
C GLY A 284 20.14 15.35 -6.83
N MET A 285 19.25 15.27 -5.83
CA MET A 285 19.44 14.38 -4.68
C MET A 285 19.40 12.89 -5.06
N GLU A 286 18.53 12.48 -5.95
CA GLU A 286 18.46 11.10 -6.44
C GLU A 286 19.71 10.71 -7.24
N ARG A 287 20.28 11.63 -8.05
CA ARG A 287 21.54 11.40 -8.75
C ARG A 287 22.72 11.25 -7.81
N VAL A 288 22.78 12.09 -6.77
CA VAL A 288 23.82 11.93 -5.72
C VAL A 288 23.65 10.59 -5.00
N TYR A 289 22.43 10.19 -4.70
CA TYR A 289 22.13 8.90 -4.09
C TYR A 289 22.56 7.73 -4.99
N GLN A 290 22.24 7.80 -6.28
CA GLN A 290 22.64 6.81 -7.28
C GLN A 290 24.15 6.60 -7.31
N LEU A 291 24.93 7.68 -7.20
CA LEU A 291 26.39 7.64 -7.28
C LEU A 291 27.06 7.22 -5.96
N ARG A 292 26.50 7.65 -4.82
CA ARG A 292 27.13 7.48 -3.50
C ARG A 292 26.51 6.38 -2.63
N GLY A 293 25.30 5.92 -2.97
CA GLY A 293 24.56 4.92 -2.18
C GLY A 293 23.96 5.43 -0.86
N LYS A 294 24.34 6.60 -0.39
CA LYS A 294 23.86 7.22 0.87
C LYS A 294 24.04 8.72 0.84
N PRO A 295 23.23 9.52 1.59
CA PRO A 295 21.98 9.10 2.22
C PRO A 295 20.86 8.95 1.21
N GLU A 296 19.79 8.22 1.57
CA GLU A 296 18.56 8.18 0.78
C GLU A 296 17.97 9.60 0.64
N PRO A 297 17.46 9.99 -0.57
CA PRO A 297 16.96 11.34 -0.81
C PRO A 297 15.79 11.68 0.12
N LYS A 298 15.87 12.84 0.78
CA LYS A 298 14.73 13.38 1.55
C LYS A 298 13.63 13.91 0.65
N VAL A 299 13.99 14.45 -0.52
CA VAL A 299 13.07 14.90 -1.55
C VAL A 299 13.24 13.97 -2.75
N LYS A 300 12.16 13.34 -3.16
CA LYS A 300 12.12 12.43 -4.30
C LYS A 300 11.23 13.02 -5.39
N ARG A 301 11.69 12.99 -6.63
CA ARG A 301 10.98 13.60 -7.76
C ARG A 301 9.54 13.12 -7.88
N MET A 302 9.33 11.81 -7.83
CA MET A 302 7.99 11.23 -7.95
C MET A 302 7.08 11.65 -6.80
N GLN A 303 7.61 11.72 -5.58
CA GLN A 303 6.87 12.19 -4.41
C GLN A 303 6.42 13.66 -4.57
N VAL A 304 7.27 14.52 -5.13
CA VAL A 304 6.91 15.91 -5.45
C VAL A 304 5.82 15.96 -6.51
N ARG A 305 5.96 15.18 -7.59
CA ARG A 305 4.95 15.09 -8.65
C ARG A 305 3.59 14.65 -8.13
N THR A 306 3.56 13.64 -7.27
CA THR A 306 2.32 13.17 -6.63
C THR A 306 1.63 14.30 -5.86
N CYS A 307 2.39 15.18 -5.19
CA CYS A 307 1.82 16.28 -4.41
C CYS A 307 1.30 17.46 -5.24
N VAL A 308 1.64 17.57 -6.52
CA VAL A 308 1.18 18.64 -7.42
C VAL A 308 0.16 18.17 -8.46
N LEU A 309 -0.07 16.86 -8.57
CA LEU A 309 -1.10 16.30 -9.44
C LEU A 309 -2.37 16.04 -8.64
N ASP A 310 -3.53 16.28 -9.27
CA ASP A 310 -4.79 15.74 -8.77
C ASP A 310 -4.80 14.23 -9.02
N ALA A 311 -4.51 13.45 -7.97
CA ALA A 311 -4.43 11.99 -8.03
C ALA A 311 -5.43 11.35 -7.06
N TRP A 312 -6.70 11.43 -7.45
CA TRP A 312 -7.81 10.79 -6.77
C TRP A 312 -8.71 10.07 -7.78
N TYR A 313 -9.39 9.01 -7.33
CA TYR A 313 -10.03 8.03 -8.21
C TYR A 313 -11.44 7.71 -7.75
N SER A 314 -12.29 7.31 -8.71
CA SER A 314 -13.61 6.76 -8.40
C SER A 314 -13.46 5.37 -7.75
N ILE A 315 -14.16 5.19 -6.63
CA ILE A 315 -14.29 3.89 -5.96
C ILE A 315 -15.63 3.21 -6.31
N ASP A 316 -16.32 3.65 -7.33
CA ASP A 316 -17.67 3.16 -7.66
C ASP A 316 -17.66 1.71 -8.14
N LYS A 317 -16.59 1.25 -8.80
CA LYS A 317 -16.44 -0.15 -9.15
C LYS A 317 -16.31 -1.02 -7.90
N ALA A 318 -15.49 -0.62 -6.93
CA ALA A 318 -15.38 -1.32 -5.65
C ALA A 318 -16.71 -1.32 -4.88
N ARG A 319 -17.46 -0.21 -4.92
CA ARG A 319 -18.80 -0.13 -4.32
C ARG A 319 -19.78 -1.13 -4.92
N ARG A 320 -19.83 -1.22 -6.25
CA ARG A 320 -20.76 -2.11 -6.96
C ARG A 320 -20.39 -3.58 -6.80
N GLU A 321 -19.14 -3.92 -7.01
CA GLU A 321 -18.70 -5.31 -7.17
C GLU A 321 -18.20 -5.93 -5.87
N LEU A 322 -17.48 -5.16 -5.02
CA LEU A 322 -17.03 -5.62 -3.71
C LEU A 322 -18.02 -5.29 -2.59
N GLY A 323 -19.04 -4.46 -2.83
CA GLY A 323 -19.86 -3.90 -1.77
C GLY A 323 -19.05 -3.05 -0.80
N TYR A 324 -17.91 -2.53 -1.27
CA TYR A 324 -17.02 -1.70 -0.48
C TYR A 324 -17.67 -0.37 -0.13
N ARG A 325 -17.59 0.02 1.11
CA ARG A 325 -17.91 1.36 1.59
C ARG A 325 -16.86 1.72 2.64
N PRO A 326 -16.20 2.88 2.52
CA PRO A 326 -15.24 3.30 3.53
C PRO A 326 -15.87 3.25 4.93
N LEU A 327 -15.23 2.52 5.84
CA LEU A 327 -15.63 2.42 7.24
C LEU A 327 -15.29 3.68 8.02
N VAL A 328 -14.25 4.38 7.53
CA VAL A 328 -13.65 5.55 8.17
C VAL A 328 -13.42 6.59 7.09
N THR A 329 -13.89 7.81 7.32
CA THR A 329 -13.62 8.96 6.45
C THR A 329 -12.18 9.45 6.65
N THR A 330 -11.63 10.20 5.67
CA THR A 330 -10.26 10.75 5.78
C THR A 330 -10.09 11.59 7.05
N PHE A 331 -11.06 12.43 7.39
CA PHE A 331 -10.98 13.28 8.57
C PHE A 331 -11.07 12.48 9.88
N GLU A 332 -11.94 11.50 9.92
CA GLU A 332 -12.06 10.60 11.08
C GLU A 332 -10.79 9.73 11.23
N GLY A 333 -10.21 9.27 10.12
CA GLY A 333 -8.95 8.53 10.12
C GLY A 333 -7.77 9.34 10.67
N ILE A 334 -7.69 10.63 10.31
CA ILE A 334 -6.71 11.55 10.89
C ILE A 334 -6.92 11.66 12.42
N ASP A 335 -8.16 11.81 12.86
CA ASP A 335 -8.49 11.93 14.28
C ASP A 335 -8.12 10.64 15.05
N ARG A 336 -8.33 9.46 14.46
CA ARG A 336 -7.90 8.16 15.04
C ARG A 336 -6.38 8.00 15.13
N CYS A 337 -5.61 8.70 14.31
CA CYS A 337 -4.15 8.69 14.37
C CYS A 337 -3.57 9.49 15.54
N VAL A 338 -4.33 10.42 16.15
CA VAL A 338 -3.80 11.44 17.09
C VAL A 338 -3.11 10.81 18.30
N VAL A 339 -3.70 9.79 18.92
CA VAL A 339 -3.12 9.15 20.12
C VAL A 339 -1.77 8.49 19.79
N ASP A 340 -1.71 7.75 18.70
CA ASP A 340 -0.49 7.08 18.25
C ASP A 340 0.57 8.10 17.79
N ALA A 341 0.15 9.16 17.10
CA ALA A 341 1.00 10.24 16.65
C ALA A 341 1.64 11.00 17.85
N LEU A 342 0.86 11.29 18.91
CA LEU A 342 1.38 11.89 20.13
C LEU A 342 2.38 10.98 20.85
N ALA A 343 2.10 9.68 20.94
CA ALA A 343 3.02 8.71 21.50
C ALA A 343 4.35 8.69 20.73
N LEU A 344 4.27 8.59 19.39
CA LEU A 344 5.45 8.64 18.52
C LEU A 344 6.21 9.98 18.64
N TYR A 345 5.50 11.11 18.61
CA TYR A 345 6.11 12.44 18.72
C TYR A 345 6.94 12.62 19.99
N ARG A 346 6.50 12.04 21.12
CA ARG A 346 7.24 12.08 22.39
C ARG A 346 8.57 11.33 22.33
N THR A 347 8.65 10.25 21.55
CA THR A 347 9.87 9.43 21.41
C THR A 347 10.88 9.99 20.40
N LEU A 348 10.46 10.92 19.53
CA LEU A 348 11.36 11.51 18.53
C LEU A 348 12.39 12.43 19.19
N PRO A 349 13.66 12.45 18.69
CA PRO A 349 14.69 13.35 19.21
C PRO A 349 14.27 14.81 18.99
N SER A 350 14.50 15.64 19.98
CA SER A 350 14.36 17.10 19.85
C SER A 350 15.40 17.63 18.86
N ALA A 351 15.11 18.78 18.22
CA ALA A 351 16.14 19.50 17.49
C ALA A 351 17.31 19.82 18.46
N ALA A 352 18.52 19.44 18.06
CA ALA A 352 19.74 19.78 18.78
C ALA A 352 20.05 21.27 18.63
#